data_d0f11aa66b506afa390e9f7c152bfefa
#
_entry.id   d0f11aa66b506afa390e9f7c152bfefa
#
_cell.length_a   1.000
_cell.length_b   1.000
_cell.length_c   1.000
_cell.angle_alpha   90.00
_cell.angle_beta   90.00
_cell.angle_gamma   90.00
#
_symmetry.space_group_name_H-M   'P 1'
#
loop_
_entity.id
_entity.type
_entity.pdbx_description
1 polymer ?
#
loop_
_entity_poly.entity_id
_entity_poly.type
_entity_poly.pdbx_seq_one_letter_code
_entity_poly.pdbx_strand_id
1 'polypeptide(L)'
;IEIEHVNFAAEYKDRVFAEFLREYQAGRTPNPDVLCNAEIKFKAFLDHAMRLGAEKIATGHYARVRWYPAHTSEPDGLFQDSHATARESDRGPGCYQLLKGLDPSKDQSYFLHRLNQAQLAKAMFPVGELHKTEVRRIAAEIGLPNAKKKDSTGICFIGERPFREFLNRYLANQPGPIKDERGRQIGKHVGLSFYTLGQRQGLGIGGVKEKG
;
A
#
# COMPACT_ATOMS: atom_id res chain seq x y z
N ILE A 1 -7.06 25.01 -11.28
CA ILE A 1 -7.01 24.48 -9.91
C ILE A 1 -5.65 24.89 -9.35
N GLU A 2 -5.65 25.55 -8.22
CA GLU A 2 -4.44 25.88 -7.47
C GLU A 2 -3.84 24.62 -6.87
N ILE A 3 -2.50 24.46 -6.97
CA ILE A 3 -1.79 23.30 -6.48
C ILE A 3 -0.89 23.72 -5.34
N GLU A 4 -1.07 23.11 -4.17
CA GLU A 4 -0.20 23.31 -3.03
C GLU A 4 0.84 22.17 -2.97
N HIS A 5 2.10 22.54 -2.76
CA HIS A 5 3.20 21.60 -2.62
C HIS A 5 3.54 21.42 -1.15
N VAL A 6 3.36 20.19 -0.64
CA VAL A 6 3.67 19.84 0.75
C VAL A 6 4.78 18.81 0.77
N ASN A 7 5.75 18.97 1.67
CA ASN A 7 6.89 18.08 1.81
C ASN A 7 6.82 17.33 3.14
N PHE A 8 6.66 16.02 3.09
CA PHE A 8 6.64 15.10 4.23
C PHE A 8 7.88 14.19 4.28
N ALA A 9 9.00 14.62 3.69
CA ALA A 9 10.21 13.79 3.62
C ALA A 9 10.80 13.48 5.01
N ALA A 10 10.70 14.41 5.96
CA ALA A 10 11.16 14.21 7.33
C ALA A 10 10.30 13.15 8.05
N GLU A 11 8.98 13.32 8.01
CA GLU A 11 8.04 12.37 8.60
C GLU A 11 8.16 10.98 7.97
N TYR A 12 8.35 10.91 6.65
CA TYR A 12 8.58 9.66 5.95
C TYR A 12 9.86 8.97 6.43
N LYS A 13 10.96 9.73 6.52
CA LYS A 13 12.25 9.21 6.99
C LYS A 13 12.14 8.61 8.39
N ASP A 14 11.46 9.32 9.29
CA ASP A 14 11.41 8.93 10.71
C ASP A 14 10.37 7.84 10.99
N ARG A 15 9.20 7.87 10.34
CA ARG A 15 8.08 6.97 10.66
C ARG A 15 8.01 5.74 9.74
N VAL A 16 8.49 5.86 8.50
CA VAL A 16 8.39 4.78 7.51
C VAL A 16 9.74 4.17 7.22
N PHE A 17 10.72 5.00 6.84
CA PHE A 17 12.00 4.50 6.39
C PHE A 17 12.86 3.92 7.52
N ALA A 18 12.85 4.54 8.69
CA ALA A 18 13.55 4.01 9.86
C ALA A 18 13.01 2.63 10.26
N GLU A 19 11.67 2.45 10.28
CA GLU A 19 11.02 1.17 10.54
C GLU A 19 11.37 0.13 9.47
N PHE A 20 11.32 0.53 8.21
CA PHE A 20 11.69 -0.30 7.07
C PHE A 20 13.12 -0.87 7.22
N LEU A 21 14.10 -0.04 7.59
CA LEU A 21 15.48 -0.49 7.82
C LEU A 21 15.57 -1.42 9.03
N ARG A 22 14.87 -1.11 10.11
CA ARG A 22 14.85 -1.94 11.33
C ARG A 22 14.32 -3.34 11.05
N GLU A 23 13.25 -3.45 10.28
CA GLU A 23 12.67 -4.74 9.90
C GLU A 23 13.62 -5.57 9.04
N TYR A 24 14.29 -4.95 8.07
CA TYR A 24 15.30 -5.63 7.26
C TYR A 24 16.51 -6.09 8.08
N GLN A 25 16.99 -5.27 9.02
CA GLN A 25 18.06 -5.66 9.94
C GLN A 25 17.68 -6.87 10.80
N ALA A 26 16.41 -6.97 11.16
CA ALA A 26 15.86 -8.11 11.90
C ALA A 26 15.56 -9.34 10.99
N GLY A 27 15.92 -9.31 9.71
CA GLY A 27 15.69 -10.42 8.76
C GLY A 27 14.23 -10.57 8.31
N ARG A 28 13.40 -9.56 8.50
CA ARG A 28 12.01 -9.54 8.03
C ARG A 28 11.88 -8.72 6.75
N THR A 29 10.87 -9.01 5.94
CA THR A 29 10.56 -8.25 4.72
C THR A 29 9.39 -7.30 4.98
N PRO A 30 9.64 -6.01 5.25
CA PRO A 30 8.58 -5.05 5.52
C PRO A 30 7.85 -4.63 4.25
N ASN A 31 6.63 -4.10 4.41
CA ASN A 31 5.91 -3.41 3.37
C ASN A 31 5.84 -1.91 3.69
N PRO A 32 6.74 -1.08 3.14
CA PRO A 32 6.79 0.35 3.44
C PRO A 32 5.56 1.10 2.92
N ASP A 33 4.85 0.59 1.89
CA ASP A 33 3.66 1.24 1.35
C ASP A 33 2.49 1.20 2.34
N VAL A 34 2.35 0.12 3.13
CA VAL A 34 1.36 0.03 4.21
C VAL A 34 1.64 1.11 5.26
N LEU A 35 2.90 1.27 5.67
CA LEU A 35 3.29 2.30 6.63
C LEU A 35 3.14 3.70 6.05
N CYS A 36 3.52 3.90 4.79
CA CYS A 36 3.35 5.18 4.10
C CYS A 36 1.87 5.59 4.06
N ASN A 37 0.97 4.67 3.78
CA ASN A 37 -0.46 4.96 3.82
C ASN A 37 -0.90 5.34 5.24
N ALA A 38 -0.57 4.55 6.26
CA ALA A 38 -1.04 4.76 7.62
C ALA A 38 -0.44 6.02 8.28
N GLU A 39 0.86 6.30 8.10
CA GLU A 39 1.58 7.33 8.84
C GLU A 39 1.77 8.64 8.07
N ILE A 40 1.82 8.57 6.74
CA ILE A 40 2.05 9.75 5.91
C ILE A 40 0.75 10.21 5.25
N LYS A 41 0.13 9.39 4.38
CA LYS A 41 -1.04 9.82 3.61
C LYS A 41 -2.27 10.03 4.48
N PHE A 42 -2.61 9.04 5.30
CA PHE A 42 -3.81 9.09 6.15
C PHE A 42 -3.54 9.54 7.59
N LYS A 43 -2.39 10.16 7.86
CA LYS A 43 -2.09 10.83 9.12
C LYS A 43 -1.48 12.20 8.87
N ALA A 44 -0.18 12.30 8.56
CA ALA A 44 0.48 13.60 8.39
C ALA A 44 -0.21 14.48 7.31
N PHE A 45 -0.48 13.92 6.12
CA PHE A 45 -1.17 14.65 5.05
C PHE A 45 -2.65 14.88 5.40
N LEU A 46 -3.35 13.89 5.97
CA LEU A 46 -4.72 14.08 6.42
C LEU A 46 -4.83 15.23 7.44
N ASP A 47 -3.97 15.24 8.47
CA ASP A 47 -3.96 16.29 9.50
C ASP A 47 -3.67 17.66 8.87
N HIS A 48 -2.78 17.72 7.88
CA HIS A 48 -2.50 18.94 7.13
C HIS A 48 -3.72 19.43 6.34
N ALA A 49 -4.36 18.55 5.58
CA ALA A 49 -5.55 18.86 4.81
C ALA A 49 -6.71 19.35 5.69
N MET A 50 -6.93 18.70 6.85
CA MET A 50 -7.98 19.13 7.81
C MET A 50 -7.71 20.53 8.36
N ARG A 51 -6.44 20.89 8.62
CA ARG A 51 -6.08 22.27 9.05
C ARG A 51 -6.36 23.32 7.96
N LEU A 52 -6.30 22.92 6.69
CA LEU A 52 -6.67 23.77 5.56
C LEU A 52 -8.19 23.82 5.28
N GLY A 53 -8.99 23.14 6.11
CA GLY A 53 -10.47 23.16 6.00
C GLY A 53 -11.04 22.06 5.11
N ALA A 54 -10.25 21.07 4.70
CA ALA A 54 -10.78 19.93 3.98
C ALA A 54 -11.64 19.05 4.90
N GLU A 55 -12.73 18.50 4.39
CA GLU A 55 -13.56 17.54 5.12
C GLU A 55 -13.05 16.11 4.97
N LYS A 56 -12.49 15.78 3.79
CA LYS A 56 -11.97 14.47 3.43
C LYS A 56 -10.77 14.59 2.52
N ILE A 57 -9.98 13.53 2.41
CA ILE A 57 -8.94 13.39 1.39
C ILE A 57 -9.35 12.32 0.38
N ALA A 58 -9.12 12.60 -0.90
CA ALA A 58 -9.33 11.66 -2.00
C ALA A 58 -7.99 11.09 -2.46
N THR A 59 -7.91 9.78 -2.65
CA THR A 59 -6.72 9.13 -3.17
C THR A 59 -7.06 8.17 -4.31
N GLY A 60 -6.09 7.93 -5.20
CA GLY A 60 -6.24 7.03 -6.35
C GLY A 60 -6.14 5.52 -6.02
N HIS A 61 -6.36 5.12 -4.78
CA HIS A 61 -6.36 3.70 -4.45
C HIS A 61 -7.61 3.00 -4.98
N TYR A 62 -7.42 1.83 -5.54
CA TYR A 62 -8.50 0.91 -5.90
C TYR A 62 -8.97 0.16 -4.65
N ALA A 63 -9.75 0.85 -3.83
CA ALA A 63 -10.39 0.34 -2.62
C ALA A 63 -11.72 1.06 -2.47
N ARG A 64 -12.57 0.61 -1.55
CA ARG A 64 -13.85 1.24 -1.24
C ARG A 64 -13.99 1.42 0.25
N VAL A 65 -14.74 2.43 0.66
CA VAL A 65 -15.08 2.67 2.06
C VAL A 65 -16.59 2.84 2.17
N ARG A 66 -17.20 2.16 3.13
CA ARG A 66 -18.65 2.22 3.38
C ARG A 66 -18.91 2.39 4.86
N TRP A 67 -19.90 3.18 5.20
CA TRP A 67 -20.48 3.20 6.54
C TRP A 67 -21.40 1.99 6.73
N TYR A 68 -21.25 1.28 7.83
CA TYR A 68 -22.09 0.14 8.22
C TYR A 68 -22.75 0.44 9.56
N PRO A 69 -24.12 0.54 9.62
CA PRO A 69 -24.84 0.79 10.86
C PRO A 69 -24.79 -0.42 11.80
N ALA A 70 -24.74 -0.16 13.12
CA ALA A 70 -24.60 -1.22 14.14
C ALA A 70 -25.82 -2.15 14.29
N HIS A 71 -26.98 -1.79 13.71
CA HIS A 71 -28.26 -2.49 13.94
C HIS A 71 -28.92 -3.05 12.68
N THR A 72 -28.16 -3.43 11.66
CA THR A 72 -28.74 -4.19 10.55
C THR A 72 -28.62 -5.67 10.84
N SER A 73 -29.75 -6.29 11.23
CA SER A 73 -29.89 -7.76 11.38
C SER A 73 -30.01 -8.48 10.05
N GLU A 74 -29.71 -7.88 8.92
CA GLU A 74 -29.81 -8.51 7.62
C GLU A 74 -28.45 -8.99 7.12
N PRO A 75 -28.31 -10.32 6.87
CA PRO A 75 -27.16 -10.83 6.14
C PRO A 75 -27.32 -10.52 4.65
N ASP A 76 -26.29 -9.93 4.05
CA ASP A 76 -25.96 -9.94 2.61
C ASP A 76 -27.08 -9.68 1.58
N GLY A 77 -27.99 -8.77 1.81
CA GLY A 77 -29.02 -8.42 0.85
C GLY A 77 -28.98 -6.94 0.44
N LEU A 78 -28.62 -6.68 -0.83
CA LEU A 78 -28.91 -5.45 -1.62
C LEU A 78 -28.98 -4.14 -0.81
N PHE A 79 -27.83 -3.65 -0.36
CA PHE A 79 -27.74 -2.32 0.23
C PHE A 79 -27.93 -1.27 -0.85
N GLN A 80 -29.08 -0.62 -0.86
CA GLN A 80 -29.26 0.64 -1.56
C GLN A 80 -28.36 1.69 -0.89
N ASP A 81 -27.61 2.45 -1.67
CA ASP A 81 -26.72 3.54 -1.23
C ASP A 81 -27.48 4.77 -0.66
N SER A 82 -28.59 4.54 0.05
CA SER A 82 -29.42 5.61 0.61
C SER A 82 -28.74 6.47 1.69
N HIS A 83 -27.55 6.07 2.14
CA HIS A 83 -26.79 6.82 3.16
C HIS A 83 -25.60 7.61 2.62
N ALA A 84 -25.35 7.62 1.30
CA ALA A 84 -24.22 8.35 0.71
C ALA A 84 -24.31 9.89 0.92
N THR A 85 -25.49 10.41 1.18
CA THR A 85 -25.76 11.85 1.33
C THR A 85 -26.00 12.31 2.78
N ALA A 86 -26.15 11.40 3.73
CA ALA A 86 -26.35 11.77 5.14
C ALA A 86 -25.07 12.40 5.72
N ARG A 87 -25.20 13.53 6.42
CA ARG A 87 -24.07 14.13 7.12
C ARG A 87 -23.55 13.14 8.18
N GLU A 88 -22.25 13.18 8.42
CA GLU A 88 -21.58 12.28 9.38
C GLU A 88 -22.19 12.41 10.79
N SER A 89 -22.66 13.62 11.16
CA SER A 89 -23.36 13.92 12.41
C SER A 89 -24.71 13.19 12.57
N ASP A 90 -25.33 12.82 11.47
CA ASP A 90 -26.70 12.26 11.44
C ASP A 90 -26.69 10.70 11.41
N ARG A 91 -25.49 10.11 11.40
CA ARG A 91 -25.31 8.67 11.39
C ARG A 91 -25.36 8.14 12.82
N GLY A 92 -26.27 7.19 13.04
CA GLY A 92 -26.33 6.43 14.28
C GLY A 92 -25.04 5.63 14.56
N PRO A 93 -25.04 4.78 15.61
CA PRO A 93 -23.89 3.92 15.91
C PRO A 93 -23.58 2.97 14.74
N GLY A 94 -22.28 2.80 14.45
CA GLY A 94 -21.83 1.98 13.33
C GLY A 94 -20.31 2.07 13.14
N CYS A 95 -19.81 1.53 12.03
CA CYS A 95 -18.40 1.57 11.69
C CYS A 95 -18.17 1.76 10.19
N TYR A 96 -17.01 2.29 9.84
CA TYR A 96 -16.55 2.30 8.47
C TYR A 96 -15.90 0.96 8.11
N GLN A 97 -16.32 0.37 7.03
CA GLN A 97 -15.73 -0.84 6.46
C GLN A 97 -14.82 -0.47 5.31
N LEU A 98 -13.60 -1.00 5.32
CA LEU A 98 -12.71 -1.01 4.17
C LEU A 98 -13.04 -2.21 3.29
N LEU A 99 -13.42 -1.97 2.05
CA LEU A 99 -13.81 -2.99 1.08
C LEU A 99 -12.80 -3.07 -0.06
N LYS A 100 -12.71 -4.23 -0.68
CA LYS A 100 -11.93 -4.42 -1.91
C LYS A 100 -12.45 -3.50 -3.02
N GLY A 101 -11.55 -3.03 -3.88
CA GLY A 101 -11.91 -2.36 -5.12
C GLY A 101 -12.75 -3.25 -6.04
N LEU A 102 -13.55 -2.65 -6.92
CA LEU A 102 -14.38 -3.40 -7.86
C LEU A 102 -13.53 -4.21 -8.86
N ASP A 103 -12.39 -3.67 -9.28
CA ASP A 103 -11.43 -4.36 -10.15
C ASP A 103 -10.52 -5.28 -9.32
N PRO A 104 -10.71 -6.61 -9.35
CA PRO A 104 -9.92 -7.54 -8.56
C PRO A 104 -8.46 -7.60 -8.98
N SER A 105 -8.15 -7.21 -10.23
CA SER A 105 -6.78 -7.15 -10.74
C SER A 105 -6.01 -5.93 -10.26
N LYS A 106 -6.69 -4.94 -9.68
CA LYS A 106 -6.14 -3.66 -9.22
C LYS A 106 -6.42 -3.37 -7.74
N ASP A 107 -7.14 -4.24 -7.04
CA ASP A 107 -7.45 -4.05 -5.62
C ASP A 107 -6.20 -3.71 -4.81
N GLN A 108 -6.32 -2.65 -4.03
CA GLN A 108 -5.25 -2.10 -3.18
C GLN A 108 -5.69 -2.02 -1.71
N SER A 109 -6.82 -2.61 -1.34
CA SER A 109 -7.32 -2.60 0.03
C SER A 109 -6.30 -3.16 1.04
N TYR A 110 -5.49 -4.13 0.61
CA TYR A 110 -4.45 -4.72 1.45
C TYR A 110 -3.33 -3.75 1.86
N PHE A 111 -3.11 -2.66 1.12
CA PHE A 111 -2.19 -1.60 1.53
C PHE A 111 -2.78 -0.66 2.59
N LEU A 112 -4.09 -0.74 2.82
CA LEU A 112 -4.85 0.19 3.66
C LEU A 112 -5.35 -0.46 4.98
N HIS A 113 -5.03 -1.73 5.23
CA HIS A 113 -5.56 -2.49 6.37
C HIS A 113 -5.19 -1.91 7.75
N ARG A 114 -4.21 -1.02 7.83
CA ARG A 114 -3.82 -0.34 9.07
C ARG A 114 -4.59 0.94 9.35
N LEU A 115 -5.48 1.37 8.46
CA LEU A 115 -6.29 2.56 8.69
C LEU A 115 -7.31 2.31 9.80
N ASN A 116 -7.38 3.22 10.76
CA ASN A 116 -8.37 3.20 11.82
C ASN A 116 -9.70 3.86 11.39
N GLN A 117 -10.73 3.79 12.24
CA GLN A 117 -12.06 4.34 11.97
C GLN A 117 -12.05 5.85 11.69
N ALA A 118 -11.26 6.63 12.43
CA ALA A 118 -11.16 8.07 12.22
C ALA A 118 -10.52 8.40 10.87
N GLN A 119 -9.54 7.62 10.43
CA GLN A 119 -8.91 7.77 9.11
C GLN A 119 -9.83 7.34 7.98
N LEU A 120 -10.54 6.22 8.14
CA LEU A 120 -11.51 5.72 7.15
C LEU A 120 -12.69 6.69 6.97
N ALA A 121 -13.15 7.33 8.04
CA ALA A 121 -14.20 8.35 7.98
C ALA A 121 -13.83 9.53 7.07
N LYS A 122 -12.55 9.88 7.00
CA LYS A 122 -12.03 11.01 6.21
C LYS A 122 -11.44 10.60 4.86
N ALA A 123 -11.49 9.32 4.51
CA ALA A 123 -10.95 8.79 3.26
C ALA A 123 -12.01 8.71 2.16
N MET A 124 -11.59 9.01 0.93
CA MET A 124 -12.35 8.77 -0.31
C MET A 124 -11.46 8.04 -1.31
N PHE A 125 -12.07 7.09 -2.02
CA PHE A 125 -11.41 6.31 -3.08
C PHE A 125 -12.22 6.40 -4.38
N PRO A 126 -12.13 7.52 -5.12
CA PRO A 126 -13.02 7.78 -6.26
C PRO A 126 -12.95 6.75 -7.39
N VAL A 127 -11.82 6.03 -7.50
CA VAL A 127 -11.62 5.01 -8.54
C VAL A 127 -11.95 3.59 -8.06
N GLY A 128 -12.35 3.44 -6.81
CA GLY A 128 -12.59 2.13 -6.20
C GLY A 128 -13.80 1.38 -6.77
N GLU A 129 -14.78 2.09 -7.31
CA GLU A 129 -15.98 1.54 -7.96
C GLU A 129 -15.82 1.35 -9.46
N LEU A 130 -14.60 1.53 -10.01
CA LEU A 130 -14.33 1.46 -11.44
C LEU A 130 -13.28 0.41 -11.77
N HIS A 131 -13.43 -0.24 -12.92
CA HIS A 131 -12.36 -1.01 -13.53
C HIS A 131 -11.26 -0.09 -14.08
N LYS A 132 -10.01 -0.52 -14.05
CA LYS A 132 -8.86 0.27 -14.56
C LYS A 132 -9.01 0.68 -16.01
N THR A 133 -9.62 -0.17 -16.82
CA THR A 133 -9.91 0.11 -18.23
C THR A 133 -10.84 1.32 -18.36
N GLU A 134 -11.88 1.39 -17.52
CA GLU A 134 -12.82 2.50 -17.49
C GLU A 134 -12.16 3.81 -17.02
N VAL A 135 -11.35 3.75 -15.97
CA VAL A 135 -10.57 4.90 -15.50
C VAL A 135 -9.68 5.46 -16.63
N ARG A 136 -9.03 4.58 -17.40
CA ARG A 136 -8.21 4.99 -18.55
C ARG A 136 -9.03 5.57 -19.71
N ARG A 137 -10.21 5.01 -19.97
CA ARG A 137 -11.14 5.54 -20.97
C ARG A 137 -11.56 6.96 -20.62
N ILE A 138 -12.03 7.18 -19.39
CA ILE A 138 -12.42 8.51 -18.89
C ILE A 138 -11.24 9.48 -18.97
N ALA A 139 -10.05 9.07 -18.50
CA ALA A 139 -8.86 9.91 -18.56
C ALA A 139 -8.48 10.34 -19.97
N ALA A 140 -8.66 9.46 -20.94
CA ALA A 140 -8.41 9.77 -22.37
C ALA A 140 -9.47 10.72 -22.92
N GLU A 141 -10.75 10.52 -22.60
CA GLU A 141 -11.87 11.35 -23.07
C GLU A 141 -11.76 12.79 -22.57
N ILE A 142 -11.35 12.98 -21.31
CA ILE A 142 -11.14 14.33 -20.74
C ILE A 142 -9.75 14.90 -21.05
N GLY A 143 -8.94 14.22 -21.88
CA GLY A 143 -7.66 14.71 -22.36
C GLY A 143 -6.54 14.76 -21.34
N LEU A 144 -6.54 13.88 -20.32
CA LEU A 144 -5.46 13.87 -19.34
C LEU A 144 -4.15 13.37 -19.96
N PRO A 145 -3.03 14.09 -19.79
CA PRO A 145 -1.74 13.74 -20.43
C PRO A 145 -1.18 12.41 -19.91
N ASN A 146 -1.61 11.95 -18.74
CA ASN A 146 -1.18 10.71 -18.11
C ASN A 146 -2.12 9.51 -18.36
N ALA A 147 -3.13 9.63 -19.21
CA ALA A 147 -4.10 8.56 -19.51
C ALA A 147 -3.43 7.23 -19.94
N LYS A 148 -2.30 7.31 -20.65
CA LYS A 148 -1.52 6.16 -21.13
C LYS A 148 -0.32 5.80 -20.24
N LYS A 149 -0.13 6.51 -19.12
CA LYS A 149 1.01 6.25 -18.22
C LYS A 149 0.93 4.84 -17.64
N LYS A 150 2.06 4.13 -17.63
CA LYS A 150 2.19 2.81 -16.98
C LYS A 150 1.96 2.95 -15.47
N ASP A 151 1.45 1.88 -14.85
CA ASP A 151 1.32 1.83 -13.39
C ASP A 151 2.70 1.93 -12.73
N SER A 152 2.79 2.67 -11.64
CA SER A 152 4.03 2.77 -10.86
C SER A 152 4.30 1.45 -10.15
N THR A 153 5.54 0.96 -10.23
CA THR A 153 6.00 -0.28 -9.60
C THR A 153 7.01 -0.04 -8.49
N GLY A 154 7.40 1.21 -8.26
CA GLY A 154 8.37 1.60 -7.23
C GLY A 154 7.75 1.75 -5.84
N ILE A 155 8.61 1.68 -4.81
CA ILE A 155 8.24 1.98 -3.43
C ILE A 155 7.94 3.48 -3.30
N CYS A 156 6.88 3.81 -2.57
CA CYS A 156 6.49 5.20 -2.32
C CYS A 156 7.67 6.04 -1.77
N PHE A 157 7.87 7.24 -2.30
CA PHE A 157 8.95 8.19 -1.98
C PHE A 157 10.37 7.75 -2.35
N ILE A 158 10.62 6.47 -2.61
CA ILE A 158 11.93 5.94 -3.04
C ILE A 158 12.02 5.88 -4.56
N GLY A 159 10.90 5.58 -5.23
CA GLY A 159 10.80 5.44 -6.68
C GLY A 159 11.36 4.12 -7.21
N GLU A 160 11.49 4.03 -8.54
CA GLU A 160 12.04 2.85 -9.22
C GLU A 160 13.57 2.91 -9.16
N ARG A 161 14.15 2.06 -8.33
CA ARG A 161 15.61 1.88 -8.20
C ARG A 161 15.93 0.40 -8.06
N PRO A 162 17.15 -0.04 -8.49
CA PRO A 162 17.61 -1.39 -8.17
C PRO A 162 17.63 -1.58 -6.64
N PHE A 163 16.68 -2.37 -6.16
CA PHE A 163 16.37 -2.48 -4.73
C PHE A 163 17.57 -2.90 -3.88
N ARG A 164 18.38 -3.85 -4.40
CA ARG A 164 19.58 -4.31 -3.71
C ARG A 164 20.63 -3.20 -3.57
N GLU A 165 20.86 -2.42 -4.63
CA GLU A 165 21.82 -1.31 -4.59
C GLU A 165 21.36 -0.20 -3.63
N PHE A 166 20.05 0.04 -3.59
CA PHE A 166 19.47 0.97 -2.64
C PHE A 166 19.70 0.51 -1.19
N LEU A 167 19.38 -0.75 -0.85
CA LEU A 167 19.56 -1.29 0.50
C LEU A 167 21.03 -1.34 0.93
N ASN A 168 21.96 -1.63 0.02
CA ASN A 168 23.40 -1.67 0.31
C ASN A 168 23.96 -0.36 0.87
N ARG A 169 23.28 0.75 0.68
CA ARG A 169 23.69 2.05 1.25
C ARG A 169 23.40 2.15 2.74
N TYR A 170 22.50 1.32 3.26
CA TYR A 170 21.99 1.41 4.62
C TYR A 170 22.22 0.14 5.44
N LEU A 171 22.38 -1.00 4.78
CA LEU A 171 22.54 -2.30 5.41
C LEU A 171 23.88 -2.90 5.01
N ALA A 172 24.64 -3.31 6.03
CA ALA A 172 25.88 -4.03 5.79
C ALA A 172 25.61 -5.42 5.18
N ASN A 173 26.42 -5.80 4.20
CA ASN A 173 26.40 -7.15 3.68
C ASN A 173 26.91 -8.12 4.76
N GLN A 174 26.10 -9.11 5.08
CA GLN A 174 26.46 -10.20 6.00
C GLN A 174 26.34 -11.55 5.24
N PRO A 175 27.35 -11.92 4.44
CA PRO A 175 27.31 -13.14 3.66
C PRO A 175 27.25 -14.37 4.55
N GLY A 176 26.52 -15.39 4.07
CA GLY A 176 26.39 -16.65 4.78
C GLY A 176 26.09 -17.82 3.84
N PRO A 177 26.07 -19.06 4.36
CA PRO A 177 25.77 -20.23 3.56
C PRO A 177 24.27 -20.36 3.29
N ILE A 178 23.91 -20.73 2.06
CA ILE A 178 22.59 -21.28 1.73
C ILE A 178 22.71 -22.80 1.90
N LYS A 179 21.82 -23.37 2.72
CA LYS A 179 21.81 -24.80 3.04
C LYS A 179 20.51 -25.44 2.57
N ASP A 180 20.58 -26.72 2.18
CA ASP A 180 19.40 -27.55 1.94
C ASP A 180 18.82 -28.08 3.25
N GLU A 181 17.72 -28.85 3.17
CA GLU A 181 17.04 -29.46 4.30
C GLU A 181 17.93 -30.47 5.04
N ARG A 182 18.96 -31.02 4.38
CA ARG A 182 19.96 -31.95 4.94
C ARG A 182 21.14 -31.20 5.57
N GLY A 183 21.13 -29.87 5.60
CA GLY A 183 22.20 -29.02 6.12
C GLY A 183 23.42 -28.87 5.20
N ARG A 184 23.40 -29.41 3.97
CA ARG A 184 24.52 -29.30 3.02
C ARG A 184 24.50 -27.89 2.43
N GLN A 185 25.67 -27.27 2.34
CA GLN A 185 25.80 -25.98 1.70
C GLN A 185 25.65 -26.12 0.18
N ILE A 186 24.65 -25.43 -0.37
CA ILE A 186 24.31 -25.40 -1.81
C ILE A 186 24.61 -24.05 -2.46
N GLY A 187 24.99 -23.02 -1.67
CA GLY A 187 25.34 -21.70 -2.17
C GLY A 187 25.80 -20.76 -1.07
N LYS A 188 25.91 -19.48 -1.43
CA LYS A 188 26.18 -18.38 -0.50
C LYS A 188 25.21 -17.23 -0.78
N HIS A 189 24.65 -16.62 0.27
CA HIS A 189 23.90 -15.39 0.19
C HIS A 189 24.77 -14.18 0.58
N VAL A 190 24.42 -13.00 0.11
CA VAL A 190 25.13 -11.75 0.41
C VAL A 190 24.66 -11.08 1.71
N GLY A 191 23.59 -11.57 2.29
CA GLY A 191 22.95 -11.08 3.52
C GLY A 191 21.46 -11.45 3.50
N LEU A 192 20.90 -11.90 4.61
CA LEU A 192 19.49 -12.34 4.69
C LEU A 192 18.52 -11.21 4.33
N SER A 193 18.87 -9.96 4.65
CA SER A 193 18.08 -8.78 4.34
C SER A 193 17.79 -8.56 2.85
N PHE A 194 18.50 -9.24 1.95
CA PHE A 194 18.33 -9.11 0.50
C PHE A 194 17.46 -10.20 -0.11
N TYR A 195 16.85 -11.04 0.71
CA TYR A 195 16.02 -12.16 0.26
C TYR A 195 14.69 -12.16 0.99
N THR A 196 13.66 -12.61 0.28
CA THR A 196 12.30 -12.75 0.81
C THR A 196 11.98 -14.24 0.98
N LEU A 197 11.25 -14.58 2.02
CA LEU A 197 10.74 -15.96 2.22
C LEU A 197 9.94 -16.40 0.99
N GLY A 198 10.23 -17.61 0.50
CA GLY A 198 9.63 -18.16 -0.72
C GLY A 198 10.24 -17.67 -2.03
N GLN A 199 11.30 -16.86 -1.99
CA GLN A 199 12.00 -16.42 -3.19
C GLN A 199 12.62 -17.61 -3.93
N ARG A 200 12.37 -17.67 -5.26
CA ARG A 200 12.91 -18.74 -6.13
C ARG A 200 13.96 -18.23 -7.11
N GLN A 201 13.88 -16.97 -7.51
CA GLN A 201 14.78 -16.37 -8.50
C GLN A 201 15.90 -15.56 -7.82
N GLY A 202 17.06 -15.50 -8.47
CA GLY A 202 18.18 -14.68 -8.02
C GLY A 202 18.94 -15.23 -6.80
N LEU A 203 18.75 -16.51 -6.45
CA LEU A 203 19.46 -17.15 -5.33
C LEU A 203 20.87 -17.58 -5.72
N GLY A 204 21.19 -17.68 -7.03
CA GLY A 204 22.51 -18.15 -7.50
C GLY A 204 22.82 -19.62 -7.19
N ILE A 205 21.80 -20.38 -6.78
CA ILE A 205 21.87 -21.83 -6.63
C ILE A 205 21.40 -22.46 -7.94
N GLY A 206 22.30 -23.14 -8.65
CA GLY A 206 21.94 -23.99 -9.79
C GLY A 206 20.96 -25.07 -9.34
N GLY A 207 20.02 -25.46 -10.22
CA GLY A 207 19.13 -26.58 -9.92
C GLY A 207 19.97 -27.79 -9.55
N VAL A 208 19.79 -28.33 -8.36
CA VAL A 208 20.43 -29.59 -7.93
C VAL A 208 19.76 -30.69 -8.76
N LYS A 209 20.40 -31.13 -9.84
CA LYS A 209 20.05 -32.41 -10.45
C LYS A 209 20.38 -33.47 -9.40
N GLU A 210 19.37 -34.10 -8.83
CA GLU A 210 19.57 -35.36 -8.12
C GLU A 210 20.19 -36.34 -9.15
N LYS A 211 21.46 -36.66 -8.95
CA LYS A 211 22.02 -37.84 -9.58
C LYS A 211 21.41 -39.02 -8.84
N GLY A 212 20.44 -39.68 -9.50
CA GLY A 212 19.94 -40.98 -9.07
C GLY A 212 21.06 -42.01 -8.95
#